data_0938b6ba5228fd708fdbcc4e0e10eaef
#
_entry.id   0938b6ba5228fd708fdbcc4e0e10eaef
#
_cell.length_a   1.000
_cell.length_b   1.000
_cell.length_c   1.000
_cell.angle_alpha   90.00
_cell.angle_beta   90.00
_cell.angle_gamma   90.00
#
_symmetry.space_group_name_H-M   'P 1'
#
loop_
_entity.id
_entity.type
_entity.pdbx_description
1 polymer ?
#
loop_
_entity_poly.entity_id
_entity_poly.type
_entity_poly.pdbx_seq_one_letter_code
_entity_poly.pdbx_strand_id
1 'polypeptide(L)'
;MKKKPGLITAHPAVIAVWAALMAVASLLPAFPVIGTGVTFNIANCLTPLAGIFFGPWVGAIVAGVGGFIGQMLSPHTNLFGPLQFTIAMLGALGAGFAMQRKWLVPLGIILLFGGIWYLLPNGRAAWATPLLY
;
A
#
# COMPACT_ATOMS: atom_id res chain seq x y z
N MET A 1 -17.86 -18.84 16.96
CA MET A 1 -17.72 -18.52 15.51
C MET A 1 -16.45 -17.70 15.30
N LYS A 2 -15.44 -18.23 14.59
CA LYS A 2 -14.25 -17.45 14.22
C LYS A 2 -14.68 -16.37 13.23
N LYS A 3 -14.58 -15.11 13.62
CA LYS A 3 -14.89 -13.95 12.78
C LYS A 3 -13.97 -14.00 11.56
N LYS A 4 -14.52 -14.09 10.35
CA LYS A 4 -13.73 -14.09 9.11
C LYS A 4 -12.92 -12.80 9.03
N PRO A 5 -11.62 -12.85 8.74
CA PRO A 5 -10.74 -11.69 8.78
C PRO A 5 -10.98 -10.65 7.67
N GLY A 6 -11.80 -10.98 6.68
CA GLY A 6 -12.15 -10.09 5.57
C GLY A 6 -13.57 -10.33 5.06
N LEU A 7 -14.01 -9.51 4.10
CA LEU A 7 -15.35 -9.58 3.50
C LEU A 7 -15.49 -10.75 2.52
N ILE A 8 -14.39 -11.14 1.88
CA ILE A 8 -14.35 -12.18 0.86
C ILE A 8 -13.53 -13.37 1.36
N THR A 9 -13.94 -14.58 1.00
CA THR A 9 -13.15 -15.79 1.27
C THR A 9 -11.87 -15.76 0.42
N ALA A 10 -10.72 -15.91 1.08
CA ALA A 10 -9.40 -15.88 0.44
C ALA A 10 -9.15 -17.18 -0.36
N HIS A 11 -9.87 -17.38 -1.46
CA HIS A 11 -9.59 -18.47 -2.38
C HIS A 11 -8.35 -18.13 -3.21
N PRO A 12 -7.41 -19.04 -3.43
CA PRO A 12 -6.17 -18.77 -4.18
C PRO A 12 -6.39 -18.15 -5.56
N ALA A 13 -7.42 -18.57 -6.29
CA ALA A 13 -7.76 -18.00 -7.59
C ALA A 13 -8.17 -16.51 -7.49
N VAL A 14 -8.93 -16.14 -6.47
CA VAL A 14 -9.36 -14.74 -6.25
C VAL A 14 -8.17 -13.87 -5.87
N ILE A 15 -7.24 -14.42 -5.05
CA ILE A 15 -5.99 -13.75 -4.69
C ILE A 15 -5.15 -13.48 -5.95
N ALA A 16 -5.00 -14.48 -6.81
CA ALA A 16 -4.23 -14.36 -8.05
C ALA A 16 -4.84 -13.33 -9.01
N VAL A 17 -6.16 -13.36 -9.19
CA VAL A 17 -6.88 -12.36 -10.03
C VAL A 17 -6.71 -10.95 -9.48
N TRP A 18 -6.82 -10.76 -8.17
CA TRP A 18 -6.66 -9.44 -7.58
C TRP A 18 -5.22 -8.92 -7.69
N ALA A 19 -4.23 -9.79 -7.45
CA ALA A 19 -2.83 -9.42 -7.62
C ALA A 19 -2.51 -9.05 -9.09
N ALA A 20 -3.06 -9.80 -10.05
CA ALA A 20 -2.93 -9.50 -11.47
C ALA A 20 -3.62 -8.16 -11.83
N LEU A 21 -4.81 -7.90 -11.27
CA LEU A 21 -5.49 -6.62 -11.45
C LEU A 21 -4.65 -5.44 -10.94
N MET A 22 -4.03 -5.59 -9.77
CA MET A 22 -3.13 -4.57 -9.22
C MET A 22 -1.90 -4.37 -10.10
N ALA A 23 -1.31 -5.43 -10.61
CA ALA A 23 -0.17 -5.36 -11.52
C ALA A 23 -0.52 -4.63 -12.83
N VAL A 24 -1.67 -4.94 -13.43
CA VAL A 24 -2.16 -4.24 -14.64
C VAL A 24 -2.51 -2.78 -14.33
N ALA A 25 -3.16 -2.52 -13.20
CA ALA A 25 -3.50 -1.15 -12.80
C ALA A 25 -2.27 -0.27 -12.55
N SER A 26 -1.11 -0.88 -12.22
CA SER A 26 0.14 -0.15 -12.06
C SER A 26 0.68 0.44 -13.36
N LEU A 27 0.28 -0.10 -14.52
CA LEU A 27 0.64 0.43 -15.84
C LEU A 27 -0.07 1.75 -16.16
N LEU A 28 -1.18 2.04 -15.47
CA LEU A 28 -1.97 3.24 -15.70
C LEU A 28 -1.47 4.37 -14.79
N PRO A 29 -0.82 5.41 -15.33
CA PRO A 29 -0.44 6.58 -14.55
C PRO A 29 -1.70 7.35 -14.12
N ALA A 30 -1.77 7.75 -12.85
CA ALA A 30 -2.88 8.54 -12.34
C ALA A 30 -2.50 10.03 -12.19
N PHE A 31 -1.47 10.29 -11.38
CA PHE A 31 -1.08 11.66 -11.05
C PHE A 31 0.44 11.81 -11.04
N PRO A 32 0.98 12.88 -11.67
CA PRO A 32 2.41 13.20 -11.55
C PRO A 32 2.70 13.73 -10.14
N VAL A 33 3.79 13.25 -9.55
CA VAL A 33 4.29 13.78 -8.27
C VAL A 33 5.18 14.97 -8.56
N ILE A 34 4.74 16.16 -8.18
CA ILE A 34 5.43 17.42 -8.49
C ILE A 34 6.84 17.39 -7.86
N GLY A 35 7.84 17.67 -8.69
CA GLY A 35 9.24 17.79 -8.25
C GLY A 35 10.06 16.49 -8.24
N THR A 36 9.47 15.32 -8.55
CA THR A 36 10.18 14.03 -8.48
C THR A 36 10.33 13.33 -9.84
N GLY A 37 9.57 13.74 -10.86
CA GLY A 37 9.51 13.05 -12.15
C GLY A 37 8.85 11.66 -12.11
N VAL A 38 8.27 11.27 -10.97
CA VAL A 38 7.58 10.01 -10.76
C VAL A 38 6.08 10.22 -10.81
N THR A 39 5.32 9.19 -11.22
CA THR A 39 3.86 9.23 -11.26
C THR A 39 3.27 8.26 -10.24
N PHE A 40 2.22 8.68 -9.53
CA PHE A 40 1.35 7.77 -8.79
C PHE A 40 0.55 6.92 -9.78
N ASN A 41 0.40 5.63 -9.50
CA ASN A 41 -0.41 4.74 -10.32
C ASN A 41 -1.76 4.43 -9.67
N ILE A 42 -2.71 3.95 -10.47
CA ILE A 42 -4.07 3.60 -10.00
C ILE A 42 -4.04 2.41 -9.04
N ALA A 43 -3.03 1.53 -9.11
CA ALA A 43 -2.90 0.39 -8.19
C ALA A 43 -2.83 0.83 -6.71
N ASN A 44 -2.34 2.04 -6.42
CA ASN A 44 -2.33 2.57 -5.06
C ASN A 44 -3.73 2.72 -4.45
N CYS A 45 -4.76 2.97 -5.28
CA CYS A 45 -6.15 3.01 -4.82
C CYS A 45 -6.70 1.61 -4.53
N LEU A 46 -6.20 0.57 -5.21
CA LEU A 46 -6.63 -0.82 -5.02
C LEU A 46 -6.00 -1.45 -3.77
N THR A 47 -4.86 -0.93 -3.32
CA THR A 47 -4.13 -1.42 -2.15
C THR A 47 -4.98 -1.47 -0.88
N PRO A 48 -5.63 -0.37 -0.42
CA PRO A 48 -6.47 -0.42 0.77
C PRO A 48 -7.70 -1.32 0.58
N LEU A 49 -8.25 -1.40 -0.64
CA LEU A 49 -9.37 -2.29 -0.95
C LEU A 49 -8.99 -3.76 -0.77
N ALA A 50 -7.77 -4.17 -1.15
CA ALA A 50 -7.28 -5.51 -0.90
C ALA A 50 -7.28 -5.83 0.61
N GLY A 51 -6.85 -4.88 1.45
CA GLY A 51 -6.90 -5.04 2.92
C GLY A 51 -8.31 -5.18 3.48
N ILE A 52 -9.26 -4.42 2.95
CA ILE A 52 -10.68 -4.46 3.37
C ILE A 52 -11.33 -5.79 2.97
N PHE A 53 -11.14 -6.22 1.73
CA PHE A 53 -11.80 -7.41 1.20
C PHE A 53 -11.24 -8.71 1.77
N PHE A 54 -9.93 -8.85 1.82
CA PHE A 54 -9.27 -10.10 2.24
C PHE A 54 -8.83 -10.09 3.70
N GLY A 55 -8.93 -8.94 4.37
CA GLY A 55 -8.40 -8.74 5.71
C GLY A 55 -6.91 -8.37 5.71
N PRO A 56 -6.35 -8.05 6.90
CA PRO A 56 -5.02 -7.43 6.97
C PRO A 56 -3.91 -8.31 6.41
N TRP A 57 -3.84 -9.58 6.80
CA TRP A 57 -2.74 -10.46 6.42
C TRP A 57 -2.80 -10.90 4.95
N VAL A 58 -3.95 -11.39 4.52
CA VAL A 58 -4.12 -11.85 3.13
C VAL A 58 -4.08 -10.65 2.18
N GLY A 59 -4.71 -9.54 2.55
CA GLY A 59 -4.67 -8.30 1.79
C GLY A 59 -3.25 -7.76 1.61
N ALA A 60 -2.40 -7.85 2.66
CA ALA A 60 -1.01 -7.46 2.58
C ALA A 60 -0.21 -8.35 1.60
N ILE A 61 -0.44 -9.66 1.62
CA ILE A 61 0.21 -10.58 0.66
C ILE A 61 -0.23 -10.26 -0.77
N VAL A 62 -1.52 -10.08 -1.00
CA VAL A 62 -2.09 -9.72 -2.32
C VAL A 62 -1.50 -8.40 -2.82
N ALA A 63 -1.48 -7.37 -1.96
CA ALA A 63 -0.93 -6.07 -2.29
C ALA A 63 0.58 -6.12 -2.51
N GLY A 64 1.29 -6.93 -1.71
CA GLY A 64 2.73 -7.15 -1.85
C GLY A 64 3.09 -7.81 -3.19
N VAL A 65 2.43 -8.91 -3.53
CA VAL A 65 2.66 -9.64 -4.79
C VAL A 65 2.26 -8.76 -5.98
N GLY A 66 1.05 -8.18 -5.97
CA GLY A 66 0.58 -7.31 -7.03
C GLY A 66 1.44 -6.05 -7.18
N GLY A 67 1.86 -5.45 -6.07
CA GLY A 67 2.76 -4.30 -6.04
C GLY A 67 4.17 -4.64 -6.53
N PHE A 68 4.71 -5.81 -6.17
CA PHE A 68 6.01 -6.26 -6.63
C PHE A 68 6.04 -6.50 -8.14
N ILE A 69 5.03 -7.19 -8.68
CA ILE A 69 4.90 -7.39 -10.13
C ILE A 69 4.68 -6.04 -10.82
N GLY A 70 3.81 -5.20 -10.26
CA GLY A 70 3.51 -3.87 -10.80
C GLY A 70 4.74 -2.97 -10.89
N GLN A 71 5.60 -2.96 -9.88
CA GLN A 71 6.84 -2.16 -9.91
C GLN A 71 7.84 -2.66 -10.95
N MET A 72 7.85 -3.97 -11.24
CA MET A 72 8.69 -4.52 -12.32
C MET A 72 8.19 -4.10 -13.70
N LEU A 73 6.88 -4.00 -13.87
CA LEU A 73 6.23 -3.58 -15.12
C LEU A 73 6.29 -2.05 -15.33
N SER A 74 6.30 -1.28 -14.25
CA SER A 74 6.24 0.18 -14.29
C SER A 74 7.32 0.82 -13.40
N PRO A 75 8.60 0.71 -13.76
CA PRO A 75 9.69 1.24 -12.94
C PRO A 75 9.65 2.75 -12.75
N HIS A 76 9.01 3.49 -13.64
CA HIS A 76 8.84 4.95 -13.57
C HIS A 76 7.87 5.42 -12.46
N THR A 77 7.15 4.49 -11.82
CA THR A 77 6.27 4.79 -10.69
C THR A 77 6.92 4.51 -9.32
N ASN A 78 8.18 4.09 -9.31
CA ASN A 78 8.89 3.69 -8.10
C ASN A 78 9.59 4.87 -7.43
N LEU A 79 8.93 5.48 -6.43
CA LEU A 79 9.54 6.53 -5.60
C LEU A 79 10.65 6.00 -4.69
N PHE A 80 10.47 4.79 -4.16
CA PHE A 80 11.34 4.17 -3.16
C PHE A 80 12.12 2.97 -3.72
N GLY A 81 12.25 2.89 -5.05
CA GLY A 81 12.97 1.81 -5.71
C GLY A 81 12.38 0.43 -5.40
N PRO A 82 13.22 -0.59 -5.19
CA PRO A 82 12.75 -1.99 -5.01
C PRO A 82 11.90 -2.21 -3.76
N LEU A 83 11.89 -1.30 -2.80
CA LEU A 83 11.10 -1.40 -1.58
C LEU A 83 9.66 -0.84 -1.72
N GLN A 84 9.29 -0.32 -2.88
CA GLN A 84 7.96 0.26 -3.13
C GLN A 84 6.81 -0.69 -2.77
N PHE A 85 6.95 -1.99 -3.01
CA PHE A 85 5.91 -2.98 -2.70
C PHE A 85 5.61 -3.08 -1.19
N THR A 86 6.56 -2.76 -0.32
CA THR A 86 6.35 -2.78 1.14
C THR A 86 5.34 -1.72 1.57
N ILE A 87 5.28 -0.59 0.86
CA ILE A 87 4.29 0.47 1.11
C ILE A 87 2.89 -0.06 0.81
N ALA A 88 2.72 -0.77 -0.31
CA ALA A 88 1.46 -1.42 -0.64
C ALA A 88 1.05 -2.44 0.42
N MET A 89 1.98 -3.26 0.92
CA MET A 89 1.72 -4.21 2.00
C MET A 89 1.24 -3.50 3.28
N LEU A 90 1.94 -2.45 3.70
CA LEU A 90 1.60 -1.69 4.90
C LEU A 90 0.26 -0.96 4.75
N GLY A 91 -0.02 -0.41 3.58
CA GLY A 91 -1.31 0.22 3.27
C GLY A 91 -2.48 -0.77 3.37
N ALA A 92 -2.33 -1.97 2.80
CA ALA A 92 -3.34 -3.02 2.89
C ALA A 92 -3.50 -3.54 4.33
N LEU A 93 -2.40 -3.74 5.08
CA LEU A 93 -2.43 -4.09 6.50
C LEU A 93 -3.22 -3.06 7.31
N GLY A 94 -2.89 -1.79 7.15
CA GLY A 94 -3.54 -0.69 7.86
C GLY A 94 -5.04 -0.64 7.58
N ALA A 95 -5.45 -0.73 6.32
CA ALA A 95 -6.85 -0.73 5.92
C ALA A 95 -7.61 -1.96 6.46
N GLY A 96 -6.98 -3.15 6.42
CA GLY A 96 -7.56 -4.37 6.95
C GLY A 96 -7.77 -4.33 8.47
N PHE A 97 -6.83 -3.77 9.22
CA PHE A 97 -6.98 -3.59 10.67
C PHE A 97 -8.00 -2.51 11.02
N ALA A 98 -8.06 -1.43 10.26
CA ALA A 98 -9.07 -0.39 10.43
C ALA A 98 -10.48 -0.97 10.24
N MET A 99 -10.69 -1.82 9.24
CA MET A 99 -11.96 -2.53 9.01
C MET A 99 -12.36 -3.43 10.18
N GLN A 100 -11.37 -4.02 10.87
CA GLN A 100 -11.60 -4.83 12.08
C GLN A 100 -11.83 -3.99 13.35
N ARG A 101 -11.99 -2.69 13.24
CA ARG A 101 -12.08 -1.72 14.34
C ARG A 101 -10.82 -1.66 15.24
N LYS A 102 -9.69 -2.16 14.76
CA LYS A 102 -8.40 -2.06 15.43
C LYS A 102 -7.62 -0.83 14.90
N TRP A 103 -8.26 0.31 14.94
CA TRP A 103 -7.73 1.56 14.38
C TRP A 103 -6.43 2.04 15.04
N LEU A 104 -6.13 1.57 16.26
CA LEU A 104 -4.87 1.86 16.94
C LEU A 104 -3.65 1.28 16.22
N VAL A 105 -3.82 0.17 15.47
CA VAL A 105 -2.73 -0.46 14.74
C VAL A 105 -2.25 0.40 13.57
N PRO A 106 -3.11 0.82 12.62
CA PRO A 106 -2.67 1.74 11.56
C PRO A 106 -2.19 3.08 12.10
N LEU A 107 -2.83 3.60 13.17
CA LEU A 107 -2.36 4.82 13.82
C LEU A 107 -0.95 4.64 14.38
N GLY A 108 -0.66 3.54 15.05
CA GLY A 108 0.67 3.22 15.56
C GLY A 108 1.71 3.11 14.44
N ILE A 109 1.36 2.49 13.32
CA ILE A 109 2.23 2.39 12.14
C ILE A 109 2.54 3.79 11.58
N ILE A 110 1.53 4.63 11.40
CA ILE A 110 1.70 6.01 10.88
C ILE A 110 2.59 6.84 11.82
N LEU A 111 2.34 6.76 13.14
CA LEU A 111 3.14 7.48 14.13
C LEU A 111 4.58 6.99 14.18
N LEU A 112 4.80 5.69 14.06
CA LEU A 112 6.14 5.10 14.04
C LEU A 112 6.93 5.56 12.81
N PHE A 113 6.36 5.43 11.62
CA PHE A 113 7.04 5.83 10.38
C PHE A 113 7.18 7.35 10.28
N GLY A 114 6.17 8.12 10.70
CA GLY A 114 6.26 9.57 10.80
C GLY A 114 7.33 10.01 11.79
N GLY A 115 7.41 9.36 12.96
CA GLY A 115 8.45 9.62 13.95
C GLY A 115 9.86 9.32 13.43
N ILE A 116 10.04 8.17 12.76
CA ILE A 116 11.32 7.81 12.12
C ILE A 116 11.68 8.85 11.05
N TRP A 117 10.71 9.29 10.24
CA TRP A 117 10.92 10.32 9.24
C TRP A 117 11.47 11.61 9.83
N TYR A 118 10.89 12.10 10.94
CA TYR A 118 11.37 13.32 11.62
C TYR A 118 12.70 13.15 12.34
N LEU A 119 13.10 11.93 12.67
CA LEU A 119 14.43 11.65 13.24
C LEU A 119 15.54 11.71 12.18
N LEU A 120 15.23 11.44 10.92
CA LEU A 120 16.18 11.52 9.81
C LEU A 120 16.48 12.98 9.45
N PRO A 121 17.75 13.34 9.19
CA PRO A 121 18.12 14.72 8.83
C PRO A 121 17.40 15.22 7.57
N ASN A 122 17.18 14.34 6.59
CA ASN A 122 16.43 14.65 5.38
C ASN A 122 14.93 14.91 5.66
N GLY A 123 14.36 14.21 6.65
CA GLY A 123 12.98 14.40 7.07
C GLY A 123 12.75 15.76 7.76
N ARG A 124 13.74 16.24 8.50
CA ARG A 124 13.69 17.57 9.13
C ARG A 124 13.75 18.71 8.09
N ALA A 125 14.53 18.53 7.03
CA ALA A 125 14.60 19.50 5.93
C ALA A 125 13.30 19.57 5.13
N ALA A 126 12.57 18.44 5.03
CA ALA A 126 11.32 18.31 4.28
C ALA A 126 10.12 18.04 5.22
N TRP A 127 10.02 18.79 6.31
CA TRP A 127 9.02 18.59 7.38
C TRP A 127 7.57 18.67 6.89
N ALA A 128 7.32 19.40 5.82
CA ALA A 128 5.98 19.59 5.27
C ALA A 128 5.53 18.45 4.33
N THR A 129 6.44 17.60 3.84
CA THR A 129 6.09 16.57 2.84
C THR A 129 5.05 15.56 3.33
N PRO A 130 5.11 15.02 4.56
CA PRO A 130 4.08 14.08 5.03
C PRO A 130 2.73 14.72 5.33
N LEU A 131 2.64 16.06 5.33
CA LEU A 131 1.39 16.81 5.53
C LEU A 131 0.73 17.18 4.19
N LEU A 132 1.49 17.13 3.09
CA LEU A 132 1.02 17.53 1.76
C LEU A 132 0.59 16.32 0.90
N TYR A 133 0.92 15.10 1.31
CA TYR A 133 0.58 13.82 0.71
C TYR A 133 -0.09 12.89 1.74
#